data_5bb0fb2b0986f4a693775e82c928a071
#
_entry.id   5bb0fb2b0986f4a693775e82c928a071
#
_cell.length_a   1.000
_cell.length_b   1.000
_cell.length_c   1.000
_cell.angle_alpha   90.00
_cell.angle_beta   90.00
_cell.angle_gamma   90.00
#
_symmetry.space_group_name_H-M   'P 1'
#
loop_
_entity.id
_entity.type
_entity.pdbx_description
1 polymer ?
#
loop_
_entity_poly.entity_id
_entity_poly.type
_entity_poly.pdbx_seq_one_letter_code
_entity_poly.pdbx_strand_id
1 'polypeptide(L)'
;MAALYEVEPFSIYETIFPPYPTRGLEALMRVVLYDELFTVPQCNPGHMERLIEDLFAEVFKADRIRGQGWAHEDAIGLWQVLLSLASPSPTATFVKRSQLRLRLAQRVGPAACEALMDAFVLSRPNRNYRVPSDAIGADTRECAIVLASGDRYWIAPRPFLGPAFFARLVGLYAKLDKDINTKIGVAFEAQMLARMKRLGIECRRAEVLGSKGKTAGDIDLLLETDKVVALFELKKKGLTRKTNAGDGLQLAADLARGLVRGVNQLARHEIALRRDGELRLSDGTRLRLDGRRVVKCVISLADYGGFHDGAVLRNMMRSFVRMRLEAGPALNCEQKADLEVANRALTTLQSQSVEFAKLLPDAAEVDLFDNLLFHNVFFVEHLLLTEKTAESLLQKLLIGNRMVTGSRDAFVESALLDAGRQERS
;
A
#
# COMPACT_ATOMS: atom_id res chain seq x y z
N MET A 1 14.84 23.53 0.49
CA MET A 1 14.49 22.13 0.19
C MET A 1 15.38 21.55 -0.91
N ALA A 2 15.55 22.20 -2.07
CA ALA A 2 16.48 21.71 -3.12
C ALA A 2 17.94 21.55 -2.62
N ALA A 3 18.43 22.44 -1.78
CA ALA A 3 19.80 22.37 -1.23
C ALA A 3 20.06 21.16 -0.30
N LEU A 4 19.02 20.51 0.23
CA LEU A 4 19.17 19.29 1.03
C LEU A 4 19.34 18.02 0.16
N TYR A 5 19.00 18.10 -1.13
CA TYR A 5 19.19 16.99 -2.08
C TYR A 5 20.58 16.97 -2.72
N GLU A 6 21.31 18.10 -2.72
CA GLU A 6 22.66 18.18 -3.31
C GLU A 6 23.79 17.87 -2.31
N VAL A 7 23.48 17.80 -1.04
CA VAL A 7 24.42 17.32 -0.03
C VAL A 7 24.17 15.82 0.07
N GLU A 8 25.04 15.00 -0.53
CA GLU A 8 25.14 13.60 -0.05
C GLU A 8 25.43 13.71 1.44
N PRO A 9 24.43 13.54 2.32
CA PRO A 9 24.59 13.87 3.73
C PRO A 9 25.63 13.00 4.42
N PHE A 10 26.06 11.91 3.73
CA PHE A 10 27.01 10.96 4.27
C PHE A 10 27.82 10.32 3.14
N SER A 11 29.13 10.45 3.22
CA SER A 11 30.00 9.56 2.47
C SER A 11 29.79 8.12 2.98
N ILE A 12 30.02 7.14 2.13
CA ILE A 12 29.98 5.72 2.50
C ILE A 12 30.88 5.42 3.72
N TYR A 13 31.95 6.19 3.89
CA TYR A 13 32.88 6.11 5.01
C TYR A 13 32.29 6.59 6.33
N GLU A 14 31.47 7.64 6.32
CA GLU A 14 30.78 8.15 7.51
C GLU A 14 29.67 7.21 7.96
N THR A 15 29.07 6.45 7.03
CA THR A 15 28.08 5.44 7.35
C THR A 15 28.71 4.18 7.96
N ILE A 16 29.93 3.81 7.50
CA ILE A 16 30.65 2.61 7.98
C ILE A 16 31.38 2.90 9.29
N PHE A 17 31.89 4.14 9.48
CA PHE A 17 32.64 4.56 10.66
C PHE A 17 31.99 5.78 11.31
N PRO A 18 30.80 5.65 11.92
CA PRO A 18 30.11 6.81 12.46
C PRO A 18 30.87 7.38 13.65
N PRO A 19 31.32 8.64 13.59
CA PRO A 19 31.86 9.35 14.75
C PRO A 19 30.75 9.86 15.68
N TYR A 20 29.49 9.45 15.39
CA TYR A 20 28.31 10.00 16.03
C TYR A 20 27.88 9.19 17.25
N PRO A 21 27.45 9.85 18.33
CA PRO A 21 26.81 9.17 19.44
C PRO A 21 25.52 8.45 18.94
N THR A 22 25.16 7.37 19.58
CA THR A 22 24.05 6.45 19.20
C THR A 22 22.75 7.19 18.81
N ARG A 23 22.44 8.31 19.49
CA ARG A 23 21.28 9.15 19.19
C ARG A 23 21.36 9.87 17.83
N GLY A 24 22.59 10.25 17.43
CA GLY A 24 22.82 10.86 16.11
C GLY A 24 22.64 9.85 14.99
N LEU A 25 23.08 8.59 15.20
CA LEU A 25 22.89 7.50 14.25
C LEU A 25 21.39 7.16 14.08
N GLU A 26 20.62 7.13 15.18
CA GLU A 26 19.17 6.91 15.11
C GLU A 26 18.46 8.01 14.32
N ALA A 27 18.83 9.28 14.55
CA ALA A 27 18.25 10.40 13.81
C ALA A 27 18.58 10.32 12.32
N LEU A 28 19.82 9.95 11.99
CA LEU A 28 20.28 9.71 10.64
C LEU A 28 19.52 8.60 9.96
N MET A 29 19.40 7.42 10.61
CA MET A 29 18.65 6.28 10.07
C MET A 29 17.19 6.65 9.76
N ARG A 30 16.58 7.51 10.57
CA ARG A 30 15.22 8.01 10.30
C ARG A 30 15.14 8.84 9.03
N VAL A 31 16.12 9.72 8.78
CA VAL A 31 16.18 10.54 7.56
C VAL A 31 16.41 9.65 6.35
N VAL A 32 17.37 8.74 6.41
CA VAL A 32 17.67 7.79 5.31
C VAL A 32 16.47 6.92 4.98
N LEU A 33 15.80 6.35 5.99
CA LEU A 33 14.57 5.57 5.77
C LEU A 33 13.48 6.41 5.11
N TYR A 34 13.33 7.66 5.52
CA TYR A 34 12.33 8.56 4.96
C TYR A 34 12.61 8.88 3.49
N ASP A 35 13.83 9.29 3.17
CA ASP A 35 14.21 9.72 1.81
C ASP A 35 14.26 8.54 0.83
N GLU A 36 14.73 7.38 1.30
CA GLU A 36 14.97 6.23 0.46
C GLU A 36 13.72 5.36 0.23
N LEU A 37 12.83 5.30 1.20
CA LEU A 37 11.71 4.37 1.17
C LEU A 37 10.34 5.03 1.12
N PHE A 38 10.17 6.24 1.66
CA PHE A 38 8.85 6.87 1.74
C PHE A 38 8.64 7.92 0.65
N THR A 39 8.25 7.44 -0.51
CA THR A 39 7.79 8.31 -1.61
C THR A 39 6.46 8.98 -1.26
N VAL A 40 6.15 10.09 -1.95
CA VAL A 40 4.82 10.69 -1.85
C VAL A 40 3.84 9.86 -2.68
N PRO A 41 2.77 9.32 -2.06
CA PRO A 41 1.80 8.50 -2.77
C PRO A 41 1.16 9.25 -3.93
N GLN A 42 1.05 8.61 -5.08
CA GLN A 42 0.42 9.17 -6.27
C GLN A 42 -0.56 8.19 -6.90
N CYS A 43 -1.55 8.69 -7.61
CA CYS A 43 -2.49 7.86 -8.36
C CYS A 43 -3.14 8.64 -9.50
N ASN A 44 -3.70 7.90 -10.45
CA ASN A 44 -4.60 8.48 -11.45
C ASN A 44 -5.91 8.93 -10.77
N PRO A 45 -6.31 10.21 -10.92
CA PRO A 45 -7.51 10.74 -10.26
C PRO A 45 -8.80 9.98 -10.58
N GLY A 46 -8.97 9.53 -11.83
CA GLY A 46 -10.15 8.74 -12.22
C GLY A 46 -10.18 7.34 -11.63
N HIS A 47 -9.01 6.75 -11.27
CA HIS A 47 -8.95 5.50 -10.52
C HIS A 47 -9.35 5.73 -9.07
N MET A 48 -8.92 6.85 -8.49
CA MET A 48 -9.26 7.19 -7.11
C MET A 48 -10.77 7.41 -6.95
N GLU A 49 -11.39 8.13 -7.87
CA GLU A 49 -12.84 8.37 -7.82
C GLU A 49 -13.62 7.05 -7.84
N ARG A 50 -13.31 6.17 -8.81
CA ARG A 50 -13.91 4.83 -8.87
C ARG A 50 -13.65 3.99 -7.62
N LEU A 51 -12.41 4.03 -7.08
CA LEU A 51 -12.09 3.30 -5.87
C LEU A 51 -12.92 3.78 -4.68
N ILE A 52 -13.05 5.10 -4.52
CA ILE A 52 -13.86 5.70 -3.45
C ILE A 52 -15.32 5.30 -3.62
N GLU A 53 -15.88 5.43 -4.83
CA GLU A 53 -17.27 5.09 -5.10
C GLU A 53 -17.54 3.60 -4.88
N ASP A 54 -16.80 2.72 -5.53
CA ASP A 54 -16.99 1.26 -5.46
C ASP A 54 -16.75 0.71 -4.03
N LEU A 55 -15.68 1.14 -3.37
CA LEU A 55 -15.29 0.66 -2.05
C LEU A 55 -16.32 1.06 -0.99
N PHE A 56 -16.70 2.34 -0.97
CA PHE A 56 -17.64 2.83 0.04
C PHE A 56 -19.09 2.47 -0.28
N ALA A 57 -19.46 2.27 -1.56
CA ALA A 57 -20.75 1.68 -1.88
C ALA A 57 -20.90 0.29 -1.24
N GLU A 58 -19.85 -0.54 -1.26
CA GLU A 58 -19.85 -1.84 -0.58
C GLU A 58 -19.88 -1.68 0.96
N VAL A 59 -19.09 -0.75 1.51
CA VAL A 59 -19.02 -0.49 2.96
C VAL A 59 -20.36 -0.02 3.51
N PHE A 60 -21.10 0.81 2.77
CA PHE A 60 -22.34 1.46 3.25
C PHE A 60 -23.63 0.78 2.78
N LYS A 61 -23.55 -0.42 2.20
CA LYS A 61 -24.74 -1.18 1.77
C LYS A 61 -25.81 -1.31 2.87
N ALA A 62 -25.39 -1.50 4.10
CA ALA A 62 -26.29 -1.73 5.23
C ALA A 62 -26.60 -0.47 6.07
N ASP A 63 -25.66 0.47 6.20
CA ASP A 63 -25.76 1.60 7.12
C ASP A 63 -25.20 2.90 6.51
N ARG A 64 -26.02 3.94 6.42
CA ARG A 64 -25.53 5.29 6.12
C ARG A 64 -24.86 5.87 7.36
N ILE A 65 -23.60 6.31 7.24
CA ILE A 65 -22.95 7.09 8.30
C ILE A 65 -23.70 8.41 8.46
N ARG A 66 -24.32 8.57 9.62
CA ARG A 66 -25.08 9.76 9.99
C ARG A 66 -24.31 10.57 11.03
N GLY A 67 -24.48 11.86 11.04
CA GLY A 67 -24.06 12.72 12.16
C GLY A 67 -22.91 13.68 11.93
N GLN A 68 -22.40 13.81 10.69
CA GLN A 68 -21.28 14.72 10.39
C GLN A 68 -21.70 16.04 9.71
N GLY A 69 -22.98 16.23 9.44
CA GLY A 69 -23.46 17.36 8.65
C GLY A 69 -23.19 17.25 7.14
N TRP A 70 -22.66 16.11 6.66
CA TRP A 70 -22.47 15.79 5.25
C TRP A 70 -22.66 14.27 5.01
N ALA A 71 -23.00 13.90 3.79
CA ALA A 71 -23.13 12.53 3.33
C ALA A 71 -21.91 12.09 2.49
N HIS A 72 -21.80 10.79 2.18
CA HIS A 72 -20.72 10.29 1.34
C HIS A 72 -20.72 10.95 -0.06
N GLU A 73 -21.90 11.14 -0.62
CA GLU A 73 -22.12 11.82 -1.91
C GLU A 73 -21.59 13.28 -1.89
N ASP A 74 -21.70 13.96 -0.75
CA ASP A 74 -21.14 15.30 -0.56
C ASP A 74 -19.62 15.28 -0.54
N ALA A 75 -18.99 14.23 0.02
CA ALA A 75 -17.55 14.05 -0.05
C ALA A 75 -17.08 13.78 -1.49
N ILE A 76 -17.83 13.02 -2.31
CA ILE A 76 -17.58 12.89 -3.74
C ILE A 76 -17.72 14.26 -4.44
N GLY A 77 -18.72 15.04 -4.09
CA GLY A 77 -18.87 16.41 -4.58
C GLY A 77 -17.66 17.29 -4.27
N LEU A 78 -17.13 17.21 -3.04
CA LEU A 78 -15.88 17.89 -2.65
C LEU A 78 -14.69 17.40 -3.50
N TRP A 79 -14.55 16.09 -3.67
CA TRP A 79 -13.50 15.50 -4.52
C TRP A 79 -13.52 16.10 -5.93
N GLN A 80 -14.67 16.14 -6.58
CA GLN A 80 -14.84 16.67 -7.93
C GLN A 80 -14.50 18.16 -8.02
N VAL A 81 -14.90 18.96 -7.03
CA VAL A 81 -14.54 20.39 -6.94
C VAL A 81 -13.03 20.56 -6.80
N LEU A 82 -12.37 19.78 -5.91
CA LEU A 82 -10.93 19.84 -5.72
C LEU A 82 -10.18 19.45 -6.99
N LEU A 83 -10.60 18.37 -7.66
CA LEU A 83 -10.00 17.90 -8.91
C LEU A 83 -10.11 18.94 -10.03
N SER A 84 -11.23 19.68 -10.09
CA SER A 84 -11.42 20.78 -11.06
C SER A 84 -10.48 21.97 -10.83
N LEU A 85 -10.07 22.18 -9.57
CA LEU A 85 -9.20 23.29 -9.15
C LEU A 85 -7.72 22.92 -9.13
N ALA A 86 -7.40 21.64 -8.89
CA ALA A 86 -6.02 21.17 -8.74
C ALA A 86 -5.25 21.25 -10.06
N SER A 87 -3.98 21.68 -9.97
CA SER A 87 -3.06 21.72 -11.10
C SER A 87 -2.80 20.30 -11.65
N PRO A 88 -2.78 20.13 -12.99
CA PRO A 88 -2.34 18.89 -13.61
C PRO A 88 -0.82 18.66 -13.47
N SER A 89 -0.05 19.73 -13.30
CA SER A 89 1.39 19.66 -13.04
C SER A 89 1.66 19.40 -11.54
N PRO A 90 2.88 18.99 -11.15
CA PRO A 90 3.22 18.75 -9.75
C PRO A 90 3.27 20.02 -8.86
N THR A 91 2.73 21.14 -9.34
CA THR A 91 2.66 22.39 -8.60
C THR A 91 1.36 22.52 -7.83
N ALA A 92 1.44 23.00 -6.60
CA ALA A 92 0.27 23.27 -5.78
C ALA A 92 -0.59 24.41 -6.34
N THR A 93 -1.89 24.34 -6.11
CA THR A 93 -2.83 25.40 -6.45
C THR A 93 -3.22 26.20 -5.21
N PHE A 94 -3.11 27.52 -5.28
CA PHE A 94 -3.61 28.44 -4.26
C PHE A 94 -4.95 29.02 -4.67
N VAL A 95 -5.98 28.77 -3.86
CA VAL A 95 -7.36 29.18 -4.16
C VAL A 95 -7.87 30.09 -3.03
N LYS A 96 -8.59 31.17 -3.39
CA LYS A 96 -9.25 31.99 -2.39
C LYS A 96 -10.31 31.18 -1.63
N ARG A 97 -10.38 31.39 -0.33
CA ARG A 97 -11.33 30.73 0.56
C ARG A 97 -12.78 30.88 0.08
N SER A 98 -13.15 32.09 -0.31
CA SER A 98 -14.50 32.38 -0.85
C SER A 98 -14.80 31.63 -2.15
N GLN A 99 -13.81 31.50 -3.03
CA GLN A 99 -13.97 30.78 -4.30
C GLN A 99 -14.22 29.29 -4.12
N LEU A 100 -13.43 28.62 -3.25
CA LEU A 100 -13.63 27.20 -2.96
C LEU A 100 -15.01 26.95 -2.32
N ARG A 101 -15.36 27.77 -1.30
CA ARG A 101 -16.66 27.67 -0.63
C ARG A 101 -17.83 27.88 -1.55
N LEU A 102 -17.76 28.88 -2.44
CA LEU A 102 -18.81 29.14 -3.43
C LEU A 102 -19.03 27.94 -4.36
N ARG A 103 -17.96 27.41 -4.95
CA ARG A 103 -18.05 26.23 -5.84
C ARG A 103 -18.55 24.98 -5.11
N LEU A 104 -18.09 24.77 -3.89
CA LEU A 104 -18.52 23.62 -3.10
C LEU A 104 -19.99 23.76 -2.66
N ALA A 105 -20.40 24.94 -2.18
CA ALA A 105 -21.80 25.19 -1.79
C ALA A 105 -22.80 25.03 -2.95
N GLN A 106 -22.39 25.40 -4.17
CA GLN A 106 -23.18 25.14 -5.37
C GLN A 106 -23.35 23.65 -5.69
N ARG A 107 -22.40 22.81 -5.28
CA ARG A 107 -22.40 21.37 -5.56
C ARG A 107 -23.13 20.55 -4.49
N VAL A 108 -22.91 20.86 -3.20
CA VAL A 108 -23.38 20.04 -2.07
C VAL A 108 -24.37 20.78 -1.15
N GLY A 109 -24.61 22.07 -1.38
CA GLY A 109 -25.39 22.94 -0.52
C GLY A 109 -24.57 23.61 0.60
N PRO A 110 -25.09 24.73 1.16
CA PRO A 110 -24.33 25.54 2.13
C PRO A 110 -23.98 24.82 3.43
N ALA A 111 -24.91 24.05 4.00
CA ALA A 111 -24.71 23.36 5.28
C ALA A 111 -23.65 22.25 5.17
N ALA A 112 -23.75 21.40 4.14
CA ALA A 112 -22.77 20.36 3.86
C ALA A 112 -21.41 20.96 3.51
N CYS A 113 -21.36 22.09 2.81
CA CYS A 113 -20.12 22.80 2.49
C CYS A 113 -19.35 23.18 3.76
N GLU A 114 -19.98 23.81 4.76
CA GLU A 114 -19.28 24.18 5.99
C GLU A 114 -18.78 22.95 6.76
N ALA A 115 -19.61 21.92 6.88
CA ALA A 115 -19.24 20.68 7.56
C ALA A 115 -18.08 19.96 6.88
N LEU A 116 -18.04 19.91 5.54
CA LEU A 116 -16.94 19.35 4.75
C LEU A 116 -15.66 20.18 4.93
N MET A 117 -15.75 21.50 4.89
CA MET A 117 -14.59 22.38 5.08
C MET A 117 -13.98 22.17 6.47
N ASP A 118 -14.79 22.05 7.52
CA ASP A 118 -14.30 21.76 8.86
C ASP A 118 -13.66 20.36 8.98
N ALA A 119 -14.22 19.39 8.26
CA ALA A 119 -13.73 18.03 8.29
C ALA A 119 -12.43 17.84 7.47
N PHE A 120 -12.31 18.42 6.27
CA PHE A 120 -11.24 18.12 5.31
C PHE A 120 -10.10 19.13 5.31
N VAL A 121 -10.27 20.35 5.81
CA VAL A 121 -9.19 21.34 5.81
C VAL A 121 -8.26 21.13 7.00
N LEU A 122 -6.97 21.09 6.74
CA LEU A 122 -5.96 21.21 7.78
C LEU A 122 -5.80 22.69 8.16
N SER A 123 -6.52 23.10 9.21
CA SER A 123 -6.55 24.50 9.67
C SER A 123 -5.35 24.91 10.51
N ARG A 124 -4.64 23.94 11.07
CA ARG A 124 -3.46 24.17 11.93
C ARG A 124 -2.28 23.38 11.40
N PRO A 125 -1.41 24.01 10.56
CA PRO A 125 -0.21 23.36 10.08
C PRO A 125 0.71 23.00 11.26
N ASN A 126 1.50 21.94 11.09
CA ASN A 126 2.49 21.54 12.07
C ASN A 126 3.60 22.58 12.13
N ARG A 127 3.53 23.50 13.09
CA ARG A 127 4.53 24.58 13.26
C ARG A 127 5.88 24.07 13.73
N ASN A 128 5.94 22.86 14.26
CA ASN A 128 7.17 22.23 14.74
C ASN A 128 7.85 21.39 13.66
N TYR A 129 7.30 21.34 12.45
CA TYR A 129 7.88 20.57 11.35
C TYR A 129 9.18 21.20 10.89
N ARG A 130 10.29 20.54 11.15
CA ARG A 130 11.65 20.92 10.73
C ARG A 130 12.31 19.80 9.92
N VAL A 131 12.05 18.57 10.29
CA VAL A 131 12.57 17.36 9.67
C VAL A 131 11.42 16.36 9.45
N PRO A 132 11.55 15.39 8.53
CA PRO A 132 10.51 14.42 8.24
C PRO A 132 9.93 13.70 9.46
N SER A 133 10.74 13.42 10.48
CA SER A 133 10.27 12.80 11.72
C SER A 133 9.25 13.63 12.51
N ASP A 134 9.17 14.93 12.27
CA ASP A 134 8.17 15.79 12.91
C ASP A 134 6.76 15.62 12.33
N ALA A 135 6.62 14.89 11.22
CA ALA A 135 5.33 14.54 10.61
C ALA A 135 4.40 13.74 11.55
N ILE A 136 4.93 13.21 12.65
CA ILE A 136 4.14 12.47 13.64
C ILE A 136 2.98 13.30 14.21
N GLY A 137 3.15 14.60 14.34
CA GLY A 137 2.13 15.52 14.86
C GLY A 137 1.03 15.83 13.86
N ALA A 138 1.38 16.10 12.61
CA ALA A 138 0.46 16.33 11.49
C ALA A 138 1.20 16.13 10.17
N ASP A 139 0.68 15.28 9.30
CA ASP A 139 1.26 14.99 7.99
C ASP A 139 0.39 15.58 6.88
N THR A 140 0.97 16.45 6.06
CA THR A 140 0.29 17.06 4.90
C THR A 140 -0.07 16.03 3.84
N ARG A 141 0.60 14.88 3.80
CA ARG A 141 0.28 13.77 2.89
C ARG A 141 -1.10 13.17 3.14
N GLU A 142 -1.68 13.39 4.34
CA GLU A 142 -3.03 12.98 4.70
C GLU A 142 -4.06 14.11 4.48
N CYS A 143 -3.67 15.23 3.86
CA CYS A 143 -4.53 16.41 3.72
C CYS A 143 -4.48 16.94 2.30
N ALA A 144 -5.62 16.85 1.61
CA ALA A 144 -5.79 17.39 0.27
C ALA A 144 -5.91 18.92 0.24
N ILE A 145 -6.32 19.52 1.36
CA ILE A 145 -6.56 20.95 1.52
C ILE A 145 -5.85 21.45 2.77
N VAL A 146 -5.03 22.47 2.64
CA VAL A 146 -4.34 23.09 3.77
C VAL A 146 -4.63 24.59 3.79
N LEU A 147 -4.96 25.13 4.96
CA LEU A 147 -5.05 26.58 5.15
C LEU A 147 -3.65 27.19 5.02
N ALA A 148 -3.42 27.96 3.96
CA ALA A 148 -2.12 28.58 3.70
C ALA A 148 -1.95 29.84 4.56
N SER A 149 -2.16 31.01 4.01
CA SER A 149 -2.08 32.27 4.73
C SER A 149 -3.33 33.11 4.47
N GLY A 150 -3.86 33.75 5.50
CA GLY A 150 -5.01 34.66 5.40
C GLY A 150 -6.24 33.97 4.82
N ASP A 151 -6.62 34.34 3.60
CA ASP A 151 -7.84 33.93 2.90
C ASP A 151 -7.63 32.83 1.85
N ARG A 152 -6.49 32.16 1.82
CA ARG A 152 -6.13 31.19 0.79
C ARG A 152 -5.99 29.78 1.32
N TYR A 153 -6.42 28.81 0.51
CA TYR A 153 -6.14 27.40 0.67
C TYR A 153 -5.07 26.96 -0.32
N TRP A 154 -4.19 26.08 0.14
CA TRP A 154 -3.33 25.26 -0.69
C TRP A 154 -4.08 23.96 -1.01
N ILE A 155 -4.14 23.59 -2.29
CA ILE A 155 -4.72 22.34 -2.77
C ILE A 155 -3.59 21.51 -3.38
N ALA A 156 -3.53 20.23 -2.99
CA ALA A 156 -2.55 19.30 -3.52
C ALA A 156 -2.65 19.17 -5.05
N PRO A 157 -1.52 19.00 -5.76
CA PRO A 157 -1.53 18.69 -7.19
C PRO A 157 -2.31 17.40 -7.48
N ARG A 158 -2.86 17.27 -8.69
CA ARG A 158 -3.73 16.14 -9.07
C ARG A 158 -3.13 14.76 -8.77
N PRO A 159 -1.83 14.48 -9.03
CA PRO A 159 -1.26 13.15 -8.74
C PRO A 159 -1.30 12.78 -7.25
N PHE A 160 -1.18 13.77 -6.37
CA PHE A 160 -1.11 13.58 -4.91
C PHE A 160 -2.44 13.82 -4.21
N LEU A 161 -3.40 14.44 -4.89
CA LEU A 161 -4.70 14.79 -4.32
C LEU A 161 -5.47 13.55 -3.85
N GLY A 162 -5.48 12.49 -4.68
CA GLY A 162 -6.27 11.30 -4.42
C GLY A 162 -5.87 10.54 -3.16
N PRO A 163 -4.60 10.10 -3.01
CA PRO A 163 -4.17 9.41 -1.81
C PRO A 163 -4.37 10.23 -0.53
N ALA A 164 -4.11 11.55 -0.57
CA ALA A 164 -4.34 12.43 0.56
C ALA A 164 -5.83 12.55 0.93
N PHE A 165 -6.70 12.70 -0.07
CA PHE A 165 -8.14 12.74 0.11
C PHE A 165 -8.68 11.42 0.68
N PHE A 166 -8.26 10.28 0.12
CA PHE A 166 -8.66 8.95 0.57
C PHE A 166 -8.23 8.69 2.01
N ALA A 167 -6.98 8.97 2.36
CA ALA A 167 -6.48 8.80 3.73
C ALA A 167 -7.29 9.65 4.73
N ARG A 168 -7.62 10.90 4.36
CA ARG A 168 -8.45 11.76 5.20
C ARG A 168 -9.86 11.21 5.36
N LEU A 169 -10.49 10.75 4.28
CA LEU A 169 -11.84 10.19 4.28
C LEU A 169 -11.92 8.95 5.18
N VAL A 170 -10.99 8.01 5.04
CA VAL A 170 -10.89 6.81 5.88
C VAL A 170 -10.70 7.21 7.35
N GLY A 171 -9.83 8.19 7.64
CA GLY A 171 -9.60 8.68 8.98
C GLY A 171 -10.82 9.36 9.62
N LEU A 172 -11.65 10.03 8.82
CA LEU A 172 -12.92 10.59 9.28
C LEU A 172 -13.92 9.47 9.60
N TYR A 173 -14.08 8.50 8.72
CA TYR A 173 -14.99 7.38 8.94
C TYR A 173 -14.58 6.51 10.14
N ALA A 174 -13.29 6.32 10.38
CA ALA A 174 -12.79 5.57 11.52
C ALA A 174 -13.16 6.19 12.88
N LYS A 175 -13.45 7.49 12.91
CA LYS A 175 -13.94 8.17 14.13
C LYS A 175 -15.42 7.93 14.41
N LEU A 176 -16.18 7.55 13.40
CA LEU A 176 -17.64 7.38 13.46
C LEU A 176 -18.05 5.93 13.63
N ASP A 177 -17.28 5.02 13.03
CA ASP A 177 -17.55 3.60 13.07
C ASP A 177 -16.25 2.85 13.42
N LYS A 178 -16.25 2.20 14.59
CA LYS A 178 -15.10 1.43 15.09
C LYS A 178 -14.78 0.23 14.19
N ASP A 179 -15.77 -0.30 13.49
CA ASP A 179 -15.65 -1.48 12.62
C ASP A 179 -15.34 -1.11 11.18
N ILE A 180 -15.27 0.18 10.85
CA ILE A 180 -15.04 0.65 9.48
C ILE A 180 -13.81 0.01 8.84
N ASN A 181 -12.75 -0.14 9.62
CA ASN A 181 -11.53 -0.77 9.12
C ASN A 181 -11.74 -2.22 8.72
N THR A 182 -12.59 -2.98 9.40
CA THR A 182 -12.94 -4.35 9.02
C THR A 182 -13.82 -4.34 7.77
N LYS A 183 -14.84 -3.48 7.73
CA LYS A 183 -15.72 -3.30 6.57
C LYS A 183 -14.94 -2.92 5.32
N ILE A 184 -13.99 -1.99 5.40
CA ILE A 184 -13.09 -1.62 4.29
C ILE A 184 -12.29 -2.82 3.78
N GLY A 185 -11.78 -3.69 4.67
CA GLY A 185 -11.05 -4.89 4.26
C GLY A 185 -11.90 -5.81 3.41
N VAL A 186 -13.09 -6.16 3.89
CA VAL A 186 -14.05 -7.02 3.18
C VAL A 186 -14.49 -6.38 1.85
N ALA A 187 -14.79 -5.09 1.87
CA ALA A 187 -15.20 -4.36 0.67
C ALA A 187 -14.08 -4.28 -0.37
N PHE A 188 -12.83 -4.16 0.06
CA PHE A 188 -11.66 -4.15 -0.83
C PHE A 188 -11.49 -5.48 -1.58
N GLU A 189 -11.65 -6.61 -0.90
CA GLU A 189 -11.62 -7.93 -1.54
C GLU A 189 -12.76 -8.06 -2.59
N ALA A 190 -13.99 -7.70 -2.20
CA ALA A 190 -15.14 -7.75 -3.09
C ALA A 190 -14.99 -6.82 -4.31
N GLN A 191 -14.50 -5.60 -4.10
CA GLN A 191 -14.28 -4.59 -5.14
C GLN A 191 -13.21 -5.05 -6.15
N MET A 192 -12.07 -5.57 -5.68
CA MET A 192 -11.01 -6.04 -6.57
C MET A 192 -11.46 -7.24 -7.42
N LEU A 193 -12.17 -8.20 -6.82
CA LEU A 193 -12.75 -9.34 -7.55
C LEU A 193 -13.74 -8.86 -8.62
N ALA A 194 -14.66 -7.97 -8.25
CA ALA A 194 -15.65 -7.41 -9.17
C ALA A 194 -14.99 -6.60 -10.30
N ARG A 195 -13.93 -5.86 -9.97
CA ARG A 195 -13.17 -5.05 -10.93
C ARG A 195 -12.49 -5.92 -12.00
N MET A 196 -11.78 -6.97 -11.60
CA MET A 196 -11.15 -7.89 -12.54
C MET A 196 -12.17 -8.59 -13.43
N LYS A 197 -13.27 -9.09 -12.86
CA LYS A 197 -14.35 -9.73 -13.62
C LYS A 197 -15.00 -8.79 -14.64
N ARG A 198 -15.24 -7.52 -14.28
CA ARG A 198 -15.77 -6.50 -15.22
C ARG A 198 -14.84 -6.26 -16.42
N LEU A 199 -13.54 -6.50 -16.25
CA LEU A 199 -12.54 -6.37 -17.33
C LEU A 199 -12.35 -7.67 -18.14
N GLY A 200 -13.07 -8.75 -17.82
CA GLY A 200 -12.94 -10.04 -18.46
C GLY A 200 -11.74 -10.86 -17.97
N ILE A 201 -11.10 -10.46 -16.89
CA ILE A 201 -10.01 -11.22 -16.27
C ILE A 201 -10.62 -12.28 -15.36
N GLU A 202 -10.49 -13.55 -15.74
CA GLU A 202 -10.97 -14.66 -14.96
C GLU A 202 -10.21 -14.78 -13.65
N CYS A 203 -10.90 -14.58 -12.55
CA CYS A 203 -10.36 -14.73 -11.20
C CYS A 203 -11.46 -15.15 -10.23
N ARG A 204 -11.06 -15.77 -9.13
CA ARG A 204 -11.98 -16.20 -8.06
C ARG A 204 -11.35 -16.08 -6.69
N ARG A 205 -12.17 -15.98 -5.66
CA ARG A 205 -11.75 -16.26 -4.28
C ARG A 205 -11.71 -17.77 -4.10
N ALA A 206 -10.76 -18.27 -3.32
CA ALA A 206 -10.65 -19.69 -3.04
C ALA A 206 -10.41 -19.93 -1.54
N GLU A 207 -11.17 -20.86 -0.96
CA GLU A 207 -10.96 -21.33 0.39
C GLU A 207 -10.30 -22.72 0.33
N VAL A 208 -9.11 -22.83 0.92
CA VAL A 208 -8.30 -24.05 0.86
C VAL A 208 -8.66 -24.97 2.02
N LEU A 209 -8.91 -26.24 1.70
CA LEU A 209 -9.18 -27.27 2.68
C LEU A 209 -7.92 -28.02 3.09
N GLY A 210 -7.75 -28.20 4.39
CA GLY A 210 -6.68 -29.03 4.95
C GLY A 210 -7.02 -30.54 4.89
N SER A 211 -6.09 -31.38 5.32
CA SER A 211 -6.18 -32.84 5.28
C SER A 211 -7.43 -33.44 5.97
N LYS A 212 -8.00 -32.72 6.94
CA LYS A 212 -9.20 -33.14 7.67
C LYS A 212 -10.49 -32.49 7.17
N GLY A 213 -10.49 -31.89 5.98
CA GLY A 213 -11.64 -31.16 5.42
C GLY A 213 -11.98 -29.84 6.14
N LYS A 214 -11.15 -29.39 7.09
CA LYS A 214 -11.31 -28.08 7.73
C LYS A 214 -10.57 -27.04 6.91
N THR A 215 -11.08 -25.80 6.92
CA THR A 215 -10.41 -24.66 6.27
C THR A 215 -8.98 -24.50 6.79
N ALA A 216 -8.03 -24.54 5.86
CA ALA A 216 -6.60 -24.30 6.12
C ALA A 216 -6.19 -22.84 5.84
N GLY A 217 -7.06 -22.10 5.18
CA GLY A 217 -6.90 -20.68 4.85
C GLY A 217 -7.64 -20.33 3.57
N ASP A 218 -7.55 -19.07 3.18
CA ASP A 218 -8.15 -18.54 1.98
C ASP A 218 -7.11 -17.86 1.09
N ILE A 219 -7.46 -17.71 -0.17
CA ILE A 219 -6.76 -16.95 -1.20
C ILE A 219 -7.75 -15.89 -1.67
N ASP A 220 -7.44 -14.62 -1.43
CA ASP A 220 -8.37 -13.53 -1.71
C ASP A 220 -8.70 -13.43 -3.21
N LEU A 221 -7.67 -13.57 -4.08
CA LEU A 221 -7.84 -13.70 -5.52
C LEU A 221 -6.91 -14.80 -6.06
N LEU A 222 -7.48 -15.72 -6.81
CA LEU A 222 -6.77 -16.77 -7.55
C LEU A 222 -6.91 -16.50 -9.04
N LEU A 223 -5.77 -16.34 -9.74
CA LEU A 223 -5.71 -16.32 -11.20
C LEU A 223 -4.98 -17.56 -11.68
N GLU A 224 -5.52 -18.20 -12.70
CA GLU A 224 -4.92 -19.38 -13.33
C GLU A 224 -4.75 -19.15 -14.83
N THR A 225 -3.57 -19.52 -15.33
CA THR A 225 -3.29 -19.64 -16.76
C THR A 225 -2.63 -20.98 -17.03
N ASP A 226 -2.40 -21.32 -18.28
CA ASP A 226 -1.69 -22.57 -18.64
C ASP A 226 -0.27 -22.63 -18.07
N LYS A 227 0.34 -21.49 -17.76
CA LYS A 227 1.76 -21.40 -17.34
C LYS A 227 1.93 -20.95 -15.89
N VAL A 228 0.91 -20.33 -15.29
CA VAL A 228 1.03 -19.66 -14.00
C VAL A 228 -0.16 -19.94 -13.11
N VAL A 229 0.11 -20.21 -11.84
CA VAL A 229 -0.84 -20.11 -10.73
C VAL A 229 -0.46 -18.85 -9.95
N ALA A 230 -1.32 -17.85 -9.94
CA ALA A 230 -1.09 -16.60 -9.23
C ALA A 230 -2.02 -16.49 -8.01
N LEU A 231 -1.40 -16.41 -6.85
CA LEU A 231 -2.05 -16.29 -5.55
C LEU A 231 -1.94 -14.84 -5.08
N PHE A 232 -3.07 -14.20 -4.81
CA PHE A 232 -3.10 -12.83 -4.34
C PHE A 232 -3.67 -12.74 -2.93
N GLU A 233 -3.06 -11.89 -2.14
CA GLU A 233 -3.52 -11.51 -0.80
C GLU A 233 -3.74 -10.01 -0.74
N LEU A 234 -4.89 -9.58 -0.28
CA LEU A 234 -5.30 -8.18 -0.23
C LEU A 234 -5.15 -7.63 1.18
N LYS A 235 -4.40 -6.54 1.35
CA LYS A 235 -4.11 -5.94 2.65
C LYS A 235 -4.55 -4.48 2.70
N LYS A 236 -5.50 -4.19 3.60
CA LYS A 236 -5.92 -2.81 3.86
C LYS A 236 -4.95 -2.04 4.76
N LYS A 237 -4.15 -2.74 5.58
CA LYS A 237 -3.22 -2.13 6.53
C LYS A 237 -2.20 -1.30 5.77
N GLY A 238 -2.09 -0.03 6.14
CA GLY A 238 -1.03 0.87 5.68
C GLY A 238 0.01 1.13 6.76
N LEU A 239 1.03 1.88 6.38
CA LEU A 239 2.04 2.39 7.31
C LEU A 239 1.41 3.44 8.22
N THR A 240 1.74 3.39 9.51
CA THR A 240 1.26 4.40 10.47
C THR A 240 2.05 5.69 10.33
N ARG A 241 1.52 6.78 10.90
CA ARG A 241 2.22 8.06 10.92
C ARG A 241 3.55 8.00 11.66
N LYS A 242 3.67 7.18 12.71
CA LYS A 242 4.93 6.94 13.42
C LYS A 242 5.97 6.30 12.48
N THR A 243 5.56 5.31 11.71
CA THR A 243 6.41 4.68 10.68
C THR A 243 6.86 5.71 9.65
N ASN A 244 5.93 6.48 9.10
CA ASN A 244 6.22 7.52 8.12
C ASN A 244 7.12 8.65 8.69
N ALA A 245 7.17 8.80 10.01
CA ALA A 245 8.10 9.67 10.72
C ALA A 245 9.45 9.01 11.05
N GLY A 246 9.73 7.81 10.54
CA GLY A 246 11.01 7.12 10.69
C GLY A 246 11.15 6.28 11.96
N ASP A 247 10.07 5.92 12.65
CA ASP A 247 10.13 4.99 13.80
C ASP A 247 10.36 3.56 13.30
N GLY A 248 11.56 3.04 13.48
CA GLY A 248 11.99 1.71 12.98
C GLY A 248 11.24 0.55 13.63
N LEU A 249 10.90 0.62 14.91
CA LEU A 249 10.13 -0.44 15.58
C LEU A 249 8.69 -0.46 15.06
N GLN A 250 8.08 0.71 14.91
CA GLN A 250 6.74 0.81 14.33
C GLN A 250 6.72 0.35 12.87
N LEU A 251 7.78 0.68 12.10
CA LEU A 251 7.95 0.17 10.74
C LEU A 251 7.96 -1.38 10.73
N ALA A 252 8.76 -2.01 11.59
CA ALA A 252 8.82 -3.46 11.69
C ALA A 252 7.45 -4.06 12.05
N ALA A 253 6.71 -3.44 12.98
CA ALA A 253 5.37 -3.88 13.35
C ALA A 253 4.34 -3.70 12.22
N ASP A 254 4.39 -2.59 11.49
CA ASP A 254 3.49 -2.32 10.37
C ASP A 254 3.76 -3.26 9.19
N LEU A 255 5.04 -3.49 8.85
CA LEU A 255 5.44 -4.49 7.84
C LEU A 255 5.00 -5.90 8.25
N ALA A 256 5.18 -6.26 9.51
CA ALA A 256 4.77 -7.57 10.01
C ALA A 256 3.25 -7.80 9.91
N ARG A 257 2.44 -6.81 10.28
CA ARG A 257 0.97 -6.88 10.23
C ARG A 257 0.40 -6.81 8.81
N GLY A 258 1.04 -6.08 7.93
CA GLY A 258 0.65 -5.92 6.53
C GLY A 258 1.33 -6.94 5.63
N LEU A 259 2.53 -6.61 5.19
CA LEU A 259 3.27 -7.33 4.16
C LEU A 259 3.67 -8.75 4.56
N VAL A 260 4.42 -8.91 5.68
CA VAL A 260 4.98 -10.23 6.08
C VAL A 260 3.86 -11.23 6.37
N ARG A 261 2.76 -10.80 7.00
CA ARG A 261 1.60 -11.66 7.22
C ARG A 261 0.97 -12.10 5.89
N GLY A 262 0.85 -11.19 4.92
CA GLY A 262 0.35 -11.55 3.57
C GLY A 262 1.26 -12.56 2.88
N VAL A 263 2.57 -12.33 2.93
CA VAL A 263 3.57 -13.28 2.39
C VAL A 263 3.46 -14.64 3.07
N ASN A 264 3.33 -14.70 4.39
CA ASN A 264 3.17 -15.96 5.13
C ASN A 264 1.90 -16.72 4.72
N GLN A 265 0.79 -16.02 4.44
CA GLN A 265 -0.44 -16.66 3.96
C GLN A 265 -0.22 -17.29 2.58
N LEU A 266 0.35 -16.53 1.64
CA LEU A 266 0.63 -17.01 0.29
C LEU A 266 1.69 -18.13 0.26
N ALA A 267 2.75 -17.99 1.07
CA ALA A 267 3.83 -18.99 1.20
C ALA A 267 3.28 -20.33 1.68
N ARG A 268 2.38 -20.33 2.66
CA ARG A 268 1.73 -21.56 3.15
C ARG A 268 1.01 -22.30 2.02
N HIS A 269 0.28 -21.57 1.16
CA HIS A 269 -0.42 -22.18 0.04
C HIS A 269 0.52 -22.68 -1.05
N GLU A 270 1.60 -21.95 -1.38
CA GLU A 270 2.61 -22.41 -2.32
C GLU A 270 3.32 -23.67 -1.81
N ILE A 271 3.73 -23.70 -0.55
CA ILE A 271 4.40 -24.86 0.08
C ILE A 271 3.49 -26.08 0.01
N ALA A 272 2.21 -25.93 0.39
CA ALA A 272 1.25 -27.04 0.32
C ALA A 272 1.01 -27.50 -1.13
N LEU A 273 0.87 -26.57 -2.07
CA LEU A 273 0.69 -26.88 -3.50
C LEU A 273 1.90 -27.62 -4.09
N ARG A 274 3.12 -27.23 -3.71
CA ARG A 274 4.34 -27.92 -4.17
C ARG A 274 4.53 -29.29 -3.53
N ARG A 275 4.22 -29.42 -2.24
CA ARG A 275 4.35 -30.68 -1.49
C ARG A 275 3.35 -31.73 -1.98
N ASP A 276 2.08 -31.32 -2.17
CA ASP A 276 0.97 -32.24 -2.42
C ASP A 276 0.60 -32.33 -3.92
N GLY A 277 1.18 -31.46 -4.78
CA GLY A 277 0.87 -31.33 -6.20
C GLY A 277 -0.45 -30.64 -6.50
N GLU A 278 -1.36 -30.60 -5.51
CA GLU A 278 -2.68 -29.97 -5.63
C GLU A 278 -3.19 -29.42 -4.29
N LEU A 279 -4.08 -28.42 -4.35
CA LEU A 279 -4.89 -27.97 -3.22
C LEU A 279 -6.36 -28.31 -3.45
N ARG A 280 -7.04 -28.79 -2.41
CA ARG A 280 -8.50 -28.99 -2.42
C ARG A 280 -9.17 -27.69 -2.01
N LEU A 281 -10.17 -27.26 -2.79
CA LEU A 281 -10.92 -26.05 -2.51
C LEU A 281 -12.31 -26.38 -1.94
N SER A 282 -12.90 -25.45 -1.19
CA SER A 282 -14.20 -25.65 -0.53
C SER A 282 -15.37 -25.79 -1.53
N ASP A 283 -15.20 -25.28 -2.75
CA ASP A 283 -16.17 -25.43 -3.86
C ASP A 283 -16.13 -26.82 -4.53
N GLY A 284 -15.30 -27.75 -4.03
CA GLY A 284 -15.11 -29.09 -4.57
C GLY A 284 -14.10 -29.17 -5.72
N THR A 285 -13.58 -28.05 -6.20
CA THR A 285 -12.55 -28.04 -7.25
C THR A 285 -11.16 -28.29 -6.67
N ARG A 286 -10.19 -28.52 -7.55
CA ARG A 286 -8.78 -28.70 -7.19
C ARG A 286 -7.91 -27.72 -7.95
N LEU A 287 -7.04 -27.04 -7.23
CA LEU A 287 -5.97 -26.25 -7.81
C LEU A 287 -4.75 -27.14 -7.96
N ARG A 288 -4.34 -27.46 -9.19
CA ARG A 288 -3.18 -28.31 -9.48
C ARG A 288 -1.97 -27.48 -9.83
N LEU A 289 -0.79 -27.95 -9.46
CA LEU A 289 0.45 -27.29 -9.86
C LEU A 289 0.79 -27.54 -11.33
N ASP A 290 0.75 -28.81 -11.78
CA ASP A 290 0.96 -29.28 -13.17
C ASP A 290 2.17 -28.63 -13.86
N GLY A 291 3.30 -28.48 -13.13
CA GLY A 291 4.50 -27.84 -13.63
C GLY A 291 4.42 -26.33 -13.83
N ARG A 292 3.31 -25.70 -13.49
CA ARG A 292 3.11 -24.26 -13.61
C ARG A 292 3.97 -23.48 -12.61
N ARG A 293 4.31 -22.25 -12.98
CA ARG A 293 4.97 -21.31 -12.08
C ARG A 293 3.97 -20.78 -11.05
N VAL A 294 4.39 -20.74 -9.79
CA VAL A 294 3.61 -20.05 -8.74
C VAL A 294 4.10 -18.60 -8.62
N VAL A 295 3.16 -17.67 -8.64
CA VAL A 295 3.38 -16.23 -8.38
C VAL A 295 2.61 -15.85 -7.12
N LYS A 296 3.25 -15.18 -6.21
CA LYS A 296 2.65 -14.63 -4.99
C LYS A 296 2.59 -13.11 -5.10
N CYS A 297 1.43 -12.53 -4.93
CA CYS A 297 1.27 -11.08 -4.99
C CYS A 297 0.49 -10.57 -3.78
N VAL A 298 1.10 -9.71 -2.98
CA VAL A 298 0.39 -8.95 -1.96
C VAL A 298 -0.02 -7.62 -2.58
N ILE A 299 -1.32 -7.28 -2.51
CA ILE A 299 -1.83 -5.98 -2.95
C ILE A 299 -2.27 -5.20 -1.72
N SER A 300 -1.69 -4.03 -1.50
CA SER A 300 -2.08 -3.13 -0.41
C SER A 300 -3.05 -2.05 -0.88
N LEU A 301 -4.03 -1.72 -0.04
CA LEU A 301 -4.92 -0.58 -0.25
C LEU A 301 -4.17 0.75 -0.06
N ALA A 302 -3.11 0.75 0.76
CA ALA A 302 -2.26 1.90 1.02
C ALA A 302 -0.93 1.79 0.29
N ASP A 303 -0.27 2.91 0.09
CA ASP A 303 1.08 2.97 -0.46
C ASP A 303 2.12 2.66 0.63
N TYR A 304 3.12 1.86 0.27
CA TYR A 304 4.27 1.51 1.10
C TYR A 304 5.59 2.07 0.54
N GLY A 305 5.51 2.97 -0.43
CA GLY A 305 6.68 3.61 -1.03
C GLY A 305 7.63 2.63 -1.68
N GLY A 306 8.92 2.79 -1.45
CA GLY A 306 9.98 1.96 -2.02
C GLY A 306 9.91 0.47 -1.69
N PHE A 307 9.07 0.04 -0.72
CA PHE A 307 8.85 -1.39 -0.49
C PHE A 307 8.09 -2.09 -1.62
N HIS A 308 7.49 -1.34 -2.54
CA HIS A 308 6.89 -1.89 -3.76
C HIS A 308 7.92 -2.25 -4.84
N ASP A 309 9.16 -1.76 -4.71
CA ASP A 309 10.27 -2.15 -5.59
C ASP A 309 10.64 -3.63 -5.38
N GLY A 310 10.73 -4.38 -6.47
CA GLY A 310 10.97 -5.82 -6.41
C GLY A 310 12.33 -6.20 -5.85
N ALA A 311 13.37 -5.38 -6.04
CA ALA A 311 14.71 -5.65 -5.49
C ALA A 311 14.74 -5.35 -3.99
N VAL A 312 14.16 -4.23 -3.57
CA VAL A 312 14.01 -3.88 -2.15
C VAL A 312 13.22 -4.97 -1.42
N LEU A 313 12.07 -5.37 -1.98
CA LEU A 313 11.21 -6.41 -1.40
C LEU A 313 11.97 -7.72 -1.20
N ARG A 314 12.62 -8.26 -2.24
CA ARG A 314 13.33 -9.54 -2.16
C ARG A 314 14.49 -9.48 -1.17
N ASN A 315 15.31 -8.43 -1.21
CA ASN A 315 16.45 -8.29 -0.31
C ASN A 315 15.99 -8.16 1.14
N MET A 316 14.93 -7.42 1.40
CA MET A 316 14.32 -7.30 2.72
C MET A 316 13.80 -8.65 3.22
N MET A 317 13.05 -9.39 2.40
CA MET A 317 12.53 -10.71 2.79
C MET A 317 13.64 -11.72 3.07
N ARG A 318 14.71 -11.73 2.26
CA ARG A 318 15.91 -12.55 2.50
C ARG A 318 16.63 -12.18 3.79
N SER A 319 16.63 -10.91 4.16
CA SER A 319 17.16 -10.45 5.44
C SER A 319 16.27 -10.90 6.61
N PHE A 320 14.96 -10.82 6.46
CA PHE A 320 13.99 -11.18 7.49
C PHE A 320 14.04 -12.66 7.90
N VAL A 321 14.38 -13.57 7.00
CA VAL A 321 14.56 -15.00 7.35
C VAL A 321 15.79 -15.26 8.24
N ARG A 322 16.65 -14.27 8.42
CA ARG A 322 17.85 -14.36 9.28
C ARG A 322 17.79 -13.44 10.49
N MET A 323 16.73 -12.62 10.59
CA MET A 323 16.64 -11.55 11.57
C MET A 323 15.75 -11.96 12.75
N ARG A 324 16.15 -11.55 13.94
CA ARG A 324 15.33 -11.50 15.13
C ARG A 324 15.43 -10.12 15.74
N LEU A 325 14.31 -9.55 16.11
CA LEU A 325 14.27 -8.25 16.76
C LEU A 325 14.38 -8.45 18.27
N GLU A 326 15.30 -7.74 18.90
CA GLU A 326 15.53 -7.83 20.35
C GLU A 326 14.99 -6.58 21.06
N ALA A 327 14.46 -6.79 22.25
CA ALA A 327 13.95 -5.71 23.07
C ALA A 327 15.12 -4.94 23.69
N GLY A 328 15.23 -3.64 23.38
CA GLY A 328 16.07 -2.74 24.17
C GLY A 328 15.51 -2.53 25.59
N PRO A 329 16.34 -2.10 26.55
CA PRO A 329 15.95 -1.95 27.96
C PRO A 329 14.86 -0.90 28.21
N ALA A 330 14.64 0.04 27.28
CA ALA A 330 13.75 1.18 27.43
C ALA A 330 12.39 1.06 26.76
N LEU A 331 11.99 -0.15 26.26
CA LEU A 331 10.70 -0.32 25.58
C LEU A 331 9.52 -0.32 26.57
N ASN A 332 8.48 0.45 26.24
CA ASN A 332 7.20 0.41 26.94
C ASN A 332 6.36 -0.83 26.58
N CYS A 333 5.20 -1.03 27.24
CA CYS A 333 4.35 -2.20 27.01
C CYS A 333 3.82 -2.30 25.57
N GLU A 334 3.43 -1.18 24.95
CA GLU A 334 2.95 -1.13 23.55
C GLU A 334 4.07 -1.55 22.59
N GLN A 335 5.26 -1.00 22.76
CA GLN A 335 6.43 -1.33 21.95
C GLN A 335 6.85 -2.78 22.08
N LYS A 336 6.76 -3.36 23.29
CA LYS A 336 7.01 -4.80 23.50
C LYS A 336 6.00 -5.66 22.76
N ALA A 337 4.71 -5.30 22.81
CA ALA A 337 3.67 -6.00 22.06
C ALA A 337 3.89 -5.91 20.54
N ASP A 338 4.30 -4.75 20.02
CA ASP A 338 4.65 -4.58 18.62
C ASP A 338 5.84 -5.45 18.20
N LEU A 339 6.87 -5.53 19.06
CA LEU A 339 8.03 -6.38 18.85
C LEU A 339 7.65 -7.87 18.80
N GLU A 340 6.77 -8.33 19.69
CA GLU A 340 6.29 -9.70 19.70
C GLU A 340 5.49 -10.04 18.44
N VAL A 341 4.66 -9.11 17.95
CA VAL A 341 3.92 -9.29 16.70
C VAL A 341 4.87 -9.43 15.52
N ALA A 342 5.89 -8.57 15.46
CA ALA A 342 6.91 -8.63 14.42
C ALA A 342 7.68 -9.97 14.47
N ASN A 343 8.20 -10.36 15.64
CA ASN A 343 8.96 -11.59 15.81
C ASN A 343 8.14 -12.85 15.48
N ARG A 344 6.84 -12.90 15.82
CA ARG A 344 5.97 -14.02 15.45
C ARG A 344 5.84 -14.16 13.94
N ALA A 345 5.65 -13.03 13.23
CA ALA A 345 5.56 -13.05 11.77
C ALA A 345 6.88 -13.48 11.11
N LEU A 346 8.02 -13.01 11.64
CA LEU A 346 9.35 -13.39 11.16
C LEU A 346 9.65 -14.87 11.43
N THR A 347 9.33 -15.40 12.62
CA THR A 347 9.51 -16.83 12.94
C THR A 347 8.70 -17.73 12.00
N THR A 348 7.47 -17.33 11.66
CA THR A 348 6.67 -18.05 10.68
C THR A 348 7.34 -18.05 9.31
N LEU A 349 7.82 -16.90 8.86
CA LEU A 349 8.51 -16.75 7.58
C LEU A 349 9.77 -17.61 7.50
N GLN A 350 10.57 -17.63 8.57
CA GLN A 350 11.78 -18.47 8.71
C GLN A 350 11.45 -19.96 8.58
N SER A 351 10.43 -20.41 9.31
CA SER A 351 10.00 -21.81 9.27
C SER A 351 9.52 -22.20 7.86
N GLN A 352 8.76 -21.34 7.20
CA GLN A 352 8.29 -21.54 5.84
C GLN A 352 9.42 -21.54 4.81
N SER A 353 10.43 -20.68 4.98
CA SER A 353 11.61 -20.66 4.09
C SER A 353 12.40 -21.96 4.20
N VAL A 354 12.56 -22.51 5.42
CA VAL A 354 13.22 -23.82 5.62
C VAL A 354 12.40 -24.96 5.03
N GLU A 355 11.08 -24.94 5.19
CA GLU A 355 10.18 -25.96 4.59
C GLU A 355 10.22 -25.91 3.07
N PHE A 356 10.17 -24.72 2.48
CA PHE A 356 10.25 -24.51 1.03
C PHE A 356 11.57 -25.05 0.45
N ALA A 357 12.70 -24.75 1.08
CA ALA A 357 14.01 -25.23 0.64
C ALA A 357 14.11 -26.78 0.59
N LYS A 358 13.42 -27.48 1.51
CA LYS A 358 13.37 -28.94 1.51
C LYS A 358 12.58 -29.54 0.34
N LEU A 359 11.66 -28.77 -0.25
CA LEU A 359 10.84 -29.22 -1.40
C LEU A 359 11.58 -29.08 -2.73
N LEU A 360 12.66 -28.30 -2.78
CA LEU A 360 13.42 -28.01 -3.99
C LEU A 360 14.94 -28.21 -3.74
N PRO A 361 15.39 -29.41 -3.36
CA PRO A 361 16.77 -29.64 -2.93
C PRO A 361 17.80 -29.39 -4.05
N ASP A 362 17.41 -29.61 -5.32
CA ASP A 362 18.29 -29.46 -6.48
C ASP A 362 18.27 -28.05 -7.10
N ALA A 363 17.38 -27.17 -6.61
CA ALA A 363 17.25 -25.82 -7.13
C ALA A 363 17.93 -24.80 -6.20
N ALA A 364 19.28 -24.87 -6.13
CA ALA A 364 20.10 -24.05 -5.23
C ALA A 364 19.90 -22.52 -5.38
N GLU A 365 19.30 -22.07 -6.47
CA GLU A 365 19.07 -20.65 -6.78
C GLU A 365 17.63 -20.19 -6.58
N VAL A 366 16.68 -21.10 -6.32
CA VAL A 366 15.26 -20.75 -6.15
C VAL A 366 14.89 -20.61 -4.68
N ASP A 367 14.52 -19.44 -4.27
CA ASP A 367 14.02 -19.18 -2.91
C ASP A 367 12.51 -18.86 -2.88
N LEU A 368 11.96 -18.83 -1.67
CA LEU A 368 10.54 -18.54 -1.43
C LEU A 368 10.10 -17.18 -1.99
N PHE A 369 11.03 -16.28 -2.31
CA PHE A 369 10.76 -14.88 -2.67
C PHE A 369 10.94 -14.58 -4.17
N ASP A 370 11.35 -15.55 -5.00
CA ASP A 370 11.69 -15.31 -6.41
C ASP A 370 10.54 -14.78 -7.27
N ASN A 371 9.32 -15.19 -7.00
CA ASN A 371 8.12 -14.72 -7.69
C ASN A 371 7.16 -14.02 -6.69
N LEU A 372 7.74 -13.33 -5.72
CA LEU A 372 6.98 -12.50 -4.78
C LEU A 372 6.86 -11.09 -5.34
N LEU A 373 5.64 -10.58 -5.35
CA LEU A 373 5.25 -9.24 -5.78
C LEU A 373 4.58 -8.51 -4.62
N PHE A 374 4.80 -7.21 -4.54
CA PHE A 374 4.10 -6.34 -3.63
C PHE A 374 3.76 -5.02 -4.32
N HIS A 375 2.48 -4.74 -4.48
CA HIS A 375 2.01 -3.53 -5.15
C HIS A 375 0.88 -2.87 -4.36
N ASN A 376 0.72 -1.55 -4.54
CA ASN A 376 -0.48 -0.88 -4.07
C ASN A 376 -1.62 -0.99 -5.11
N VAL A 377 -2.85 -0.80 -4.67
CA VAL A 377 -4.03 -0.87 -5.52
C VAL A 377 -3.99 0.15 -6.66
N PHE A 378 -3.38 1.32 -6.44
CA PHE A 378 -3.32 2.39 -7.44
C PHE A 378 -2.49 1.98 -8.66
N PHE A 379 -1.39 1.27 -8.44
CA PHE A 379 -0.57 0.73 -9.51
C PHE A 379 -1.28 -0.42 -10.25
N VAL A 380 -1.93 -1.32 -9.52
CA VAL A 380 -2.71 -2.41 -10.15
C VAL A 380 -3.84 -1.85 -11.01
N GLU A 381 -4.60 -0.85 -10.53
CA GLU A 381 -5.62 -0.16 -11.32
C GLU A 381 -5.04 0.55 -12.55
N HIS A 382 -3.82 1.07 -12.46
CA HIS A 382 -3.12 1.64 -13.61
C HIS A 382 -2.84 0.56 -14.66
N LEU A 383 -2.32 -0.60 -14.28
CA LEU A 383 -2.10 -1.70 -15.21
C LEU A 383 -3.41 -2.21 -15.84
N LEU A 384 -4.48 -2.27 -15.09
CA LEU A 384 -5.81 -2.69 -15.56
C LEU A 384 -6.44 -1.74 -16.59
N LEU A 385 -5.83 -0.59 -16.90
CA LEU A 385 -6.23 0.24 -18.04
C LEU A 385 -5.88 -0.41 -19.38
N THR A 386 -4.70 -1.00 -19.46
CA THR A 386 -4.12 -1.55 -20.69
C THR A 386 -4.21 -3.07 -20.74
N GLU A 387 -3.98 -3.73 -19.61
CA GLU A 387 -3.95 -5.19 -19.52
C GLU A 387 -5.36 -5.76 -19.35
N LYS A 388 -5.81 -6.58 -20.33
CA LYS A 388 -7.19 -7.09 -20.39
C LYS A 388 -7.29 -8.60 -20.23
N THR A 389 -6.16 -9.29 -20.10
CA THR A 389 -6.11 -10.73 -19.86
C THR A 389 -5.28 -11.05 -18.63
N ALA A 390 -5.49 -12.21 -18.04
CA ALA A 390 -4.70 -12.69 -16.91
C ALA A 390 -3.22 -12.80 -17.30
N GLU A 391 -2.92 -13.31 -18.50
CA GLU A 391 -1.56 -13.48 -19.01
C GLU A 391 -0.84 -12.14 -19.15
N SER A 392 -1.47 -11.13 -19.78
CA SER A 392 -0.85 -9.83 -19.99
C SER A 392 -0.61 -9.10 -18.68
N LEU A 393 -1.58 -9.15 -17.76
CA LEU A 393 -1.45 -8.57 -16.41
C LEU A 393 -0.28 -9.22 -15.63
N LEU A 394 -0.25 -10.55 -15.57
CA LEU A 394 0.81 -11.28 -14.86
C LEU A 394 2.17 -11.06 -15.49
N GLN A 395 2.26 -11.02 -16.82
CA GLN A 395 3.49 -10.72 -17.52
C GLN A 395 4.01 -9.33 -17.15
N LYS A 396 3.14 -8.31 -17.13
CA LYS A 396 3.52 -6.93 -16.79
C LYS A 396 4.01 -6.83 -15.34
N LEU A 397 3.28 -7.42 -14.39
CA LEU A 397 3.67 -7.48 -12.99
C LEU A 397 5.03 -8.18 -12.79
N LEU A 398 5.26 -9.33 -13.44
CA LEU A 398 6.50 -10.09 -13.32
C LEU A 398 7.70 -9.40 -13.93
N ILE A 399 7.54 -8.70 -15.06
CA ILE A 399 8.63 -7.96 -15.70
C ILE A 399 9.02 -6.77 -14.83
N GLY A 400 8.06 -5.98 -14.36
CA GLY A 400 8.32 -4.85 -13.46
C GLY A 400 9.11 -5.27 -12.22
N ASN A 401 8.76 -6.41 -11.62
CA ASN A 401 9.47 -6.93 -10.45
C ASN A 401 10.96 -7.31 -10.70
N ARG A 402 11.37 -7.47 -11.95
CA ARG A 402 12.76 -7.83 -12.33
C ARG A 402 13.58 -6.64 -12.81
N MET A 403 12.94 -5.50 -13.02
CA MET A 403 13.66 -4.28 -13.38
C MET A 403 14.31 -3.66 -12.14
N VAL A 404 15.48 -3.07 -12.38
CA VAL A 404 16.18 -2.25 -11.38
C VAL A 404 16.53 -0.95 -12.10
N THR A 405 15.69 0.05 -11.96
CA THR A 405 15.88 1.35 -12.62
C THR A 405 16.48 2.40 -11.69
N GLY A 406 16.52 2.13 -10.40
CA GLY A 406 16.91 3.09 -9.36
C GLY A 406 15.80 4.09 -8.99
N SER A 407 14.68 4.12 -9.73
CA SER A 407 13.57 5.02 -9.42
C SER A 407 12.76 4.59 -8.20
N ARG A 408 12.71 3.28 -7.92
CA ARG A 408 11.87 2.65 -6.88
C ARG A 408 10.39 3.03 -6.99
N ASP A 409 9.96 3.49 -8.15
CA ASP A 409 8.60 3.89 -8.47
C ASP A 409 8.04 3.00 -9.58
N ALA A 410 7.07 2.15 -9.23
CA ALA A 410 6.49 1.18 -10.15
C ALA A 410 5.81 1.84 -11.38
N PHE A 411 5.29 3.06 -11.25
CA PHE A 411 4.71 3.78 -12.39
C PHE A 411 5.78 4.22 -13.38
N VAL A 412 6.91 4.76 -12.89
CA VAL A 412 8.06 5.14 -13.71
C VAL A 412 8.64 3.91 -14.39
N GLU A 413 8.82 2.83 -13.67
CA GLU A 413 9.33 1.56 -14.22
C GLU A 413 8.41 0.98 -15.29
N SER A 414 7.09 1.02 -15.07
CA SER A 414 6.12 0.62 -16.09
C SER A 414 6.19 1.48 -17.34
N ALA A 415 6.32 2.79 -17.20
CA ALA A 415 6.44 3.72 -18.32
C ALA A 415 7.72 3.48 -19.15
N LEU A 416 8.85 3.23 -18.47
CA LEU A 416 10.12 2.89 -19.15
C LEU A 416 10.04 1.58 -19.93
N LEU A 417 9.33 0.58 -19.39
CA LEU A 417 9.06 -0.68 -20.09
C LEU A 417 8.25 -0.46 -21.37
N ASP A 418 7.25 0.38 -21.32
CA ASP A 418 6.38 0.64 -22.47
C ASP A 418 7.13 1.43 -23.55
N ALA A 419 7.95 2.42 -23.18
CA ALA A 419 8.80 3.16 -24.10
C ALA A 419 9.81 2.23 -24.82
N GLY A 420 10.51 1.36 -24.09
CA GLY A 420 11.46 0.42 -24.68
C GLY A 420 10.83 -0.68 -25.57
N ARG A 421 9.51 -0.91 -25.47
CA ARG A 421 8.79 -1.80 -26.40
C ARG A 421 8.42 -1.08 -27.70
N GLN A 422 8.05 0.19 -27.63
CA GLN A 422 7.71 1.00 -28.81
C GLN A 422 8.91 1.25 -29.72
N GLU A 423 10.13 1.35 -29.17
CA GLU A 423 11.35 1.51 -29.97
C GLU A 423 11.79 0.21 -30.70
N ARG A 424 11.25 -0.95 -30.32
CA ARG A 424 11.59 -2.27 -30.90
C ARG A 424 10.51 -2.81 -31.85
N SER A 425 9.38 -2.17 -31.94
CA SER A 425 8.25 -2.50 -32.83
C SER A 425 8.26 -1.60 -34.06
#